data_8e929f74f85c2eed8c2224ac20aac032
#
_entry.id   8e929f74f85c2eed8c2224ac20aac032
#
_cell.length_a   1.000
_cell.length_b   1.000
_cell.length_c   1.000
_cell.angle_alpha   90.00
_cell.angle_beta   90.00
_cell.angle_gamma   90.00
#
_symmetry.space_group_name_H-M   'P 1'
#
loop_
_entity.id
_entity.type
_entity.pdbx_description
1 polymer ?
#
loop_
_entity_poly.entity_id
_entity_poly.type
_entity_poly.pdbx_seq_one_letter_code
_entity_poly.pdbx_strand_id
1 'polypeptide(L)'
;MPTMKIRGGDLDLVEYEFSPFSPGEKINTLGIKKDGKLEPIEGKVRVTTPGRIHLTVLDMNRFAPNRPGGGGVGFALQIYCFAEVECTPKDLVVDYSREPIVRHFVEVFKETTGYSGGFKIKVRDHEQKHVGLGSTGSVLVALATAMNEAVGSNLTKDEIRLLIGNNYVEETEDGRVTLGFET
;
A
#
# COMPACT_ATOMS: atom_id res chain seq x y z
N MET A 1 5.66 -7.92 -14.30
CA MET A 1 6.94 -7.91 -13.58
C MET A 1 7.71 -6.67 -14.01
N PRO A 2 8.32 -5.92 -13.10
CA PRO A 2 9.22 -4.85 -13.51
C PRO A 2 10.37 -5.49 -14.26
N THR A 3 10.73 -4.93 -15.39
CA THR A 3 11.88 -5.41 -16.12
C THR A 3 13.11 -4.76 -15.51
N MET A 4 13.86 -5.53 -14.74
CA MET A 4 15.17 -5.09 -14.26
C MET A 4 16.16 -5.30 -15.40
N LYS A 5 16.68 -4.22 -15.99
CA LYS A 5 17.79 -4.28 -16.92
C LYS A 5 19.08 -4.06 -16.14
N ILE A 6 19.83 -5.14 -15.91
CA ILE A 6 21.20 -5.04 -15.43
C ILE A 6 22.08 -4.84 -16.64
N ARG A 7 22.67 -3.66 -16.81
CA ARG A 7 23.73 -3.46 -17.81
C ARG A 7 25.02 -3.96 -17.19
N GLY A 8 25.49 -5.13 -17.67
CA GLY A 8 26.75 -5.70 -17.23
C GLY A 8 27.95 -4.87 -17.70
N GLY A 9 28.91 -4.64 -16.79
CA GLY A 9 30.20 -4.02 -17.06
C GLY A 9 30.72 -3.17 -15.91
N ASP A 10 29.84 -2.55 -15.13
CA ASP A 10 30.22 -1.78 -13.95
C ASP A 10 29.24 -2.17 -12.83
N LEU A 11 29.74 -2.85 -11.82
CA LEU A 11 28.93 -3.35 -10.69
C LEU A 11 28.33 -2.21 -9.85
N ASP A 12 28.77 -0.98 -10.09
CA ASP A 12 28.30 0.21 -9.36
C ASP A 12 27.12 0.92 -10.05
N LEU A 13 26.71 0.48 -11.24
CA LEU A 13 25.61 1.08 -12.01
C LEU A 13 24.48 0.06 -12.22
N VAL A 14 23.56 0.00 -11.29
CA VAL A 14 22.28 -0.72 -11.46
C VAL A 14 21.21 0.28 -11.88
N GLU A 15 20.81 0.23 -13.14
CA GLU A 15 19.75 1.06 -13.68
C GLU A 15 18.41 0.31 -13.54
N TYR A 16 17.47 0.87 -12.77
CA TYR A 16 16.15 0.35 -12.62
C TYR A 16 15.18 1.15 -13.51
N GLU A 17 14.58 0.49 -14.48
CA GLU A 17 13.52 1.09 -15.27
C GLU A 17 12.15 0.62 -14.76
N PHE A 18 11.35 1.53 -14.24
CA PHE A 18 10.00 1.28 -13.79
C PHE A 18 9.00 1.84 -14.80
N SER A 19 8.34 0.95 -15.54
CA SER A 19 7.26 1.37 -16.44
C SER A 19 5.98 1.62 -15.64
N PRO A 20 5.35 2.80 -15.78
CA PRO A 20 4.06 3.08 -15.17
C PRO A 20 2.97 2.13 -15.68
N PHE A 21 2.00 1.84 -14.81
CA PHE A 21 0.85 0.99 -15.10
C PHE A 21 -0.42 1.53 -14.43
N SER A 22 -1.58 1.04 -14.86
CA SER A 22 -2.85 1.46 -14.28
C SER A 22 -3.04 0.88 -12.87
N PRO A 23 -3.64 1.63 -11.93
CA PRO A 23 -4.01 1.07 -10.64
C PRO A 23 -4.77 -0.24 -10.78
N GLY A 24 -4.37 -1.29 -10.06
CA GLY A 24 -4.97 -2.63 -10.15
C GLY A 24 -4.45 -3.54 -11.27
N GLU A 25 -3.61 -3.05 -12.19
CA GLU A 25 -3.11 -3.86 -13.30
C GLU A 25 -2.09 -4.92 -12.88
N LYS A 26 -1.27 -4.64 -11.88
CA LYS A 26 -0.21 -5.55 -11.40
C LYS A 26 -0.40 -5.79 -9.90
N ILE A 27 -1.03 -6.92 -9.58
CA ILE A 27 -1.34 -7.32 -8.21
C ILE A 27 -0.56 -8.58 -7.84
N ASN A 28 0.00 -8.58 -6.63
CA ASN A 28 0.63 -9.75 -6.04
C ASN A 28 -0.03 -10.09 -4.71
N THR A 29 -0.93 -11.06 -4.71
CA THR A 29 -1.61 -11.53 -3.49
C THR A 29 -0.75 -12.47 -2.65
N LEU A 30 0.44 -12.87 -3.13
CA LEU A 30 1.32 -13.87 -2.47
C LEU A 30 0.63 -15.22 -2.23
N GLY A 31 -0.46 -15.50 -2.95
CA GLY A 31 -1.31 -16.66 -2.72
C GLY A 31 -2.20 -16.56 -1.47
N ILE A 32 -2.21 -15.39 -0.80
CA ILE A 32 -3.14 -15.13 0.28
C ILE A 32 -4.54 -15.04 -0.31
N LYS A 33 -5.42 -15.94 0.12
CA LYS A 33 -6.84 -15.93 -0.20
C LYS A 33 -7.63 -16.13 1.09
N LYS A 34 -8.65 -15.32 1.27
CA LYS A 34 -9.52 -15.42 2.45
C LYS A 34 -10.89 -15.90 1.99
N ASP A 35 -11.18 -17.16 2.26
CA ASP A 35 -12.45 -17.80 1.91
C ASP A 35 -13.51 -17.62 3.02
N GLY A 36 -13.30 -16.68 3.93
CA GLY A 36 -14.22 -16.40 5.03
C GLY A 36 -15.43 -15.59 4.56
N LYS A 37 -16.56 -15.76 5.28
CA LYS A 37 -17.72 -14.90 5.09
C LYS A 37 -17.34 -13.47 5.50
N LEU A 38 -17.42 -12.55 4.57
CA LEU A 38 -17.26 -11.13 4.86
C LEU A 38 -18.53 -10.56 5.45
N GLU A 39 -18.42 -9.81 6.52
CA GLU A 39 -19.56 -9.18 7.22
C GLU A 39 -19.33 -7.66 7.30
N PRO A 40 -19.59 -6.93 6.20
CA PRO A 40 -19.45 -5.49 6.20
C PRO A 40 -20.24 -4.85 7.33
N ILE A 41 -19.57 -3.98 8.09
CA ILE A 41 -20.22 -3.24 9.16
C ILE A 41 -20.94 -2.01 8.61
N GLU A 42 -22.01 -1.61 9.28
CA GLU A 42 -22.64 -0.33 9.01
C GLU A 42 -21.83 0.82 9.58
N GLY A 43 -21.70 1.90 8.79
CA GLY A 43 -20.99 3.11 9.19
C GLY A 43 -19.55 3.15 8.73
N LYS A 44 -18.73 3.91 9.45
CA LYS A 44 -17.37 4.25 9.06
C LYS A 44 -16.35 3.70 10.03
N VAL A 45 -15.28 3.13 9.49
CA VAL A 45 -14.08 2.79 10.26
C VAL A 45 -13.02 3.84 10.01
N ARG A 46 -12.43 4.37 11.07
CA ARG A 46 -11.30 5.29 11.00
C ARG A 46 -10.10 4.72 11.72
N VAL A 47 -9.00 4.63 11.00
CA VAL A 47 -7.71 4.21 11.55
C VAL A 47 -6.73 5.37 11.41
N THR A 48 -5.99 5.64 12.48
CA THR A 48 -4.96 6.68 12.53
C THR A 48 -3.60 6.03 12.77
N THR A 49 -2.61 6.43 11.97
CA THR A 49 -1.24 5.93 12.05
C THR A 49 -0.25 7.08 12.18
N PRO A 50 0.85 6.93 12.94
CA PRO A 50 1.90 7.92 13.00
C PRO A 50 2.77 7.91 11.73
N GLY A 51 3.31 9.05 11.37
CA GLY A 51 4.46 9.13 10.49
C GLY A 51 5.71 8.56 11.15
N ARG A 52 6.75 8.30 10.37
CA ARG A 52 8.02 7.78 10.88
C ARG A 52 9.21 8.46 10.22
N ILE A 53 10.29 8.61 10.97
CA ILE A 53 11.62 8.89 10.42
C ILE A 53 12.37 7.56 10.34
N HIS A 54 12.90 7.25 9.17
CA HIS A 54 13.86 6.17 8.97
C HIS A 54 15.27 6.70 9.24
N LEU A 55 16.01 6.04 10.13
CA LEU A 55 17.41 6.37 10.38
C LEU A 55 18.35 5.55 9.52
N THR A 56 18.00 4.30 9.26
CA THR A 56 18.80 3.40 8.46
C THR A 56 17.97 2.29 7.85
N VAL A 57 18.38 1.82 6.68
CA VAL A 57 17.88 0.61 6.04
C VAL A 57 18.94 -0.47 6.23
N LEU A 58 18.56 -1.57 6.88
CA LEU A 58 19.44 -2.69 7.18
C LEU A 58 19.39 -3.78 6.13
N ASP A 59 18.26 -3.90 5.43
CA ASP A 59 18.04 -4.92 4.41
C ASP A 59 17.25 -4.36 3.24
N MET A 60 17.86 -4.37 2.07
CA MET A 60 17.26 -3.98 0.79
C MET A 60 16.69 -5.19 0.03
N ASN A 61 16.38 -6.27 0.70
CA ASN A 61 16.06 -7.57 0.10
C ASN A 61 14.65 -7.64 -0.54
N ARG A 62 14.16 -6.50 -1.04
CA ARG A 62 12.85 -6.36 -1.68
C ARG A 62 12.64 -7.34 -2.83
N PHE A 63 13.71 -7.71 -3.51
CA PHE A 63 13.65 -8.56 -4.69
C PHE A 63 13.66 -10.05 -4.38
N ALA A 64 13.83 -10.44 -3.10
CA ALA A 64 13.73 -11.84 -2.71
C ALA A 64 12.25 -12.27 -2.70
N PRO A 65 11.90 -13.36 -3.39
CA PRO A 65 10.53 -13.88 -3.39
C PRO A 65 10.02 -14.12 -1.96
N ASN A 66 8.80 -13.66 -1.67
CA ASN A 66 8.13 -13.82 -0.37
C ASN A 66 8.85 -13.20 0.83
N ARG A 67 9.79 -12.28 0.60
CA ARG A 67 10.42 -11.48 1.64
C ARG A 67 10.12 -10.03 1.37
N PRO A 68 9.34 -9.35 2.23
CA PRO A 68 9.29 -7.90 2.16
C PRO A 68 10.71 -7.41 2.41
N GLY A 69 11.21 -6.58 1.52
CA GLY A 69 12.45 -5.88 1.77
C GLY A 69 12.28 -4.95 2.96
N GLY A 70 13.38 -4.49 3.46
CA GLY A 70 13.41 -3.57 4.58
C GLY A 70 13.63 -4.28 5.90
N GLY A 71 14.50 -3.77 6.60
CA GLY A 71 14.79 -3.85 8.01
C GLY A 71 15.44 -2.53 8.30
N GLY A 72 15.12 -1.92 9.38
CA GLY A 72 15.68 -0.63 9.70
C GLY A 72 15.36 -0.20 11.11
N VAL A 73 15.99 0.89 11.50
CA VAL A 73 15.68 1.60 12.75
C VAL A 73 14.98 2.89 12.39
N GLY A 74 13.85 3.15 13.03
CA GLY A 74 13.11 4.38 12.84
C GLY A 74 12.36 4.78 14.10
N PHE A 75 11.87 6.01 14.11
CA PHE A 75 11.07 6.57 15.19
C PHE A 75 9.68 6.96 14.68
N ALA A 76 8.65 6.60 15.43
CA ALA A 76 7.32 7.14 15.22
C ALA A 76 7.27 8.61 15.66
N LEU A 77 6.58 9.43 14.88
CA LEU A 77 6.40 10.85 15.11
C LEU A 77 4.97 11.17 15.49
N GLN A 78 4.77 12.25 16.22
CA GLN A 78 3.44 12.79 16.50
C GLN A 78 2.86 13.58 15.30
N ILE A 79 3.15 13.10 14.10
CA ILE A 79 2.55 13.57 12.84
C ILE A 79 1.71 12.40 12.36
N TYR A 80 0.41 12.60 12.28
CA TYR A 80 -0.53 11.51 12.04
C TYR A 80 -1.17 11.63 10.66
N CYS A 81 -1.39 10.48 10.02
CA CYS A 81 -2.35 10.34 8.95
C CYS A 81 -3.54 9.51 9.41
N PHE A 82 -4.65 9.58 8.69
CA PHE A 82 -5.77 8.67 8.89
C PHE A 82 -6.40 8.24 7.58
N ALA A 83 -6.99 7.06 7.61
CA ALA A 83 -7.93 6.59 6.60
C ALA A 83 -9.28 6.33 7.25
N GLU A 84 -10.34 6.85 6.64
CA GLU A 84 -11.73 6.59 7.00
C GLU A 84 -12.37 5.83 5.84
N VAL A 85 -12.96 4.69 6.12
CA VAL A 85 -13.52 3.76 5.13
C VAL A 85 -14.97 3.45 5.50
N GLU A 86 -15.85 3.55 4.52
CA GLU A 86 -17.26 3.15 4.59
C GLU A 86 -17.54 2.20 3.43
N CYS A 87 -18.18 1.06 3.71
CA CYS A 87 -18.57 0.11 2.68
C CYS A 87 -19.73 0.64 1.85
N THR A 88 -19.67 0.43 0.54
CA THR A 88 -20.74 0.76 -0.41
C THR A 88 -21.12 -0.47 -1.24
N PRO A 89 -22.29 -0.51 -1.90
CA PRO A 89 -22.67 -1.66 -2.72
C PRO A 89 -21.69 -1.95 -3.87
N LYS A 90 -21.22 -0.90 -4.60
CA LYS A 90 -20.33 -1.06 -5.76
C LYS A 90 -19.36 0.10 -5.98
N ASP A 91 -19.74 1.32 -5.59
CA ASP A 91 -19.00 2.51 -5.97
C ASP A 91 -17.69 2.65 -5.21
N LEU A 92 -16.64 3.07 -5.90
CA LEU A 92 -15.39 3.49 -5.28
C LEU A 92 -15.26 5.01 -5.37
N VAL A 93 -15.38 5.67 -4.23
CA VAL A 93 -15.18 7.11 -4.08
C VAL A 93 -13.96 7.35 -3.20
N VAL A 94 -12.98 8.08 -3.71
CA VAL A 94 -11.72 8.38 -3.00
C VAL A 94 -11.57 9.89 -2.83
N ASP A 95 -11.50 10.36 -1.59
CA ASP A 95 -11.16 11.75 -1.22
C ASP A 95 -9.73 11.78 -0.67
N TYR A 96 -8.76 11.85 -1.60
CA TYR A 96 -7.34 11.93 -1.30
C TYR A 96 -6.55 12.48 -2.50
N SER A 97 -5.56 13.32 -2.25
CA SER A 97 -4.74 13.93 -3.30
C SER A 97 -3.90 12.91 -4.10
N ARG A 98 -3.57 11.78 -3.49
CA ARG A 98 -2.80 10.68 -4.09
C ARG A 98 -3.70 9.48 -4.38
N GLU A 99 -4.82 9.75 -5.02
CA GLU A 99 -5.88 8.78 -5.33
C GLU A 99 -5.38 7.49 -6.03
N PRO A 100 -4.43 7.52 -7.01
CA PRO A 100 -3.96 6.33 -7.70
C PRO A 100 -3.39 5.25 -6.77
N ILE A 101 -2.70 5.64 -5.70
CA ILE A 101 -2.14 4.71 -4.71
C ILE A 101 -3.27 3.98 -3.97
N VAL A 102 -4.30 4.73 -3.55
CA VAL A 102 -5.46 4.18 -2.85
C VAL A 102 -6.21 3.23 -3.77
N ARG A 103 -6.48 3.62 -5.00
CA ARG A 103 -7.16 2.77 -6.01
C ARG A 103 -6.40 1.47 -6.24
N HIS A 104 -5.08 1.53 -6.41
CA HIS A 104 -4.27 0.34 -6.57
C HIS A 104 -4.43 -0.63 -5.39
N PHE A 105 -4.30 -0.12 -4.17
CA PHE A 105 -4.38 -0.97 -2.98
C PHE A 105 -5.79 -1.49 -2.70
N VAL A 106 -6.85 -0.77 -3.08
CA VAL A 106 -8.24 -1.28 -3.04
C VAL A 106 -8.38 -2.54 -3.91
N GLU A 107 -7.82 -2.54 -5.11
CA GLU A 107 -7.87 -3.72 -5.99
C GLU A 107 -7.05 -4.89 -5.42
N VAL A 108 -5.88 -4.61 -4.84
CA VAL A 108 -5.09 -5.63 -4.10
C VAL A 108 -5.92 -6.27 -2.98
N PHE A 109 -6.59 -5.44 -2.21
CA PHE A 109 -7.43 -5.90 -1.09
C PHE A 109 -8.61 -6.74 -1.58
N LYS A 110 -9.32 -6.29 -2.62
CA LYS A 110 -10.46 -7.01 -3.21
C LYS A 110 -10.04 -8.37 -3.77
N GLU A 111 -8.94 -8.41 -4.52
CA GLU A 111 -8.41 -9.66 -5.08
C GLU A 111 -8.01 -10.66 -3.99
N THR A 112 -7.47 -10.15 -2.88
CA THR A 112 -7.04 -10.99 -1.75
C THR A 112 -8.20 -11.52 -0.93
N THR A 113 -9.24 -10.69 -0.69
CA THR A 113 -10.33 -11.00 0.22
C THR A 113 -11.59 -11.52 -0.45
N GLY A 114 -11.69 -11.37 -1.78
CA GLY A 114 -12.91 -11.67 -2.53
C GLY A 114 -14.05 -10.66 -2.30
N TYR A 115 -13.75 -9.49 -1.71
CA TYR A 115 -14.76 -8.46 -1.49
C TYR A 115 -15.24 -7.85 -2.81
N SER A 116 -16.52 -7.98 -3.09
CA SER A 116 -17.11 -7.52 -4.36
C SER A 116 -17.83 -6.17 -4.27
N GLY A 117 -17.96 -5.62 -3.07
CA GLY A 117 -18.55 -4.30 -2.85
C GLY A 117 -17.61 -3.15 -3.21
N GLY A 118 -18.07 -1.93 -2.96
CA GLY A 118 -17.29 -0.71 -3.13
C GLY A 118 -16.91 -0.08 -1.79
N PHE A 119 -16.23 1.06 -1.88
CA PHE A 119 -15.81 1.82 -0.72
C PHE A 119 -15.96 3.33 -0.96
N LYS A 120 -16.32 4.03 0.10
CA LYS A 120 -16.10 5.47 0.22
C LYS A 120 -14.94 5.68 1.17
N ILE A 121 -13.86 6.24 0.65
CA ILE A 121 -12.58 6.36 1.35
C ILE A 121 -12.22 7.83 1.47
N LYS A 122 -11.84 8.25 2.66
CA LYS A 122 -11.26 9.56 2.93
C LYS A 122 -9.91 9.38 3.60
N VAL A 123 -8.87 9.96 3.02
CA VAL A 123 -7.52 9.93 3.58
C VAL A 123 -7.05 11.35 3.84
N ARG A 124 -6.33 11.54 4.93
CA ARG A 124 -5.59 12.78 5.23
C ARG A 124 -4.24 12.42 5.79
N ASP A 125 -3.21 13.07 5.28
CA ASP A 125 -1.83 13.01 5.75
C ASP A 125 -1.26 14.43 5.92
N HIS A 126 0.03 14.55 6.08
CA HIS A 126 0.70 15.84 6.22
C HIS A 126 0.94 16.58 4.90
N GLU A 127 0.45 16.04 3.77
CA GLU A 127 0.48 16.61 2.40
C GLU A 127 1.89 16.90 1.83
N GLN A 128 2.95 16.59 2.58
CA GLN A 128 4.33 16.75 2.10
C GLN A 128 4.83 15.45 1.49
N LYS A 129 5.23 15.51 0.21
CA LYS A 129 5.73 14.35 -0.53
C LYS A 129 7.26 14.25 -0.39
N HIS A 130 7.75 13.03 -0.28
CA HIS A 130 9.20 12.71 -0.34
C HIS A 130 10.08 13.44 0.67
N VAL A 131 9.54 13.79 1.84
CA VAL A 131 10.28 14.45 2.92
C VAL A 131 10.80 13.49 3.99
N GLY A 132 10.78 12.18 3.71
CA GLY A 132 11.31 11.17 4.62
C GLY A 132 10.44 10.83 5.82
N LEU A 133 9.15 11.24 5.83
CA LEU A 133 8.21 10.99 6.92
C LEU A 133 7.40 9.69 6.76
N GLY A 134 7.70 8.87 5.75
CA GLY A 134 7.04 7.57 5.51
C GLY A 134 5.54 7.68 5.27
N SER A 135 5.07 8.76 4.63
CA SER A 135 3.64 9.04 4.47
C SER A 135 2.90 7.96 3.70
N THR A 136 3.45 7.47 2.59
CA THR A 136 2.81 6.43 1.77
C THR A 136 2.59 5.14 2.56
N GLY A 137 3.62 4.64 3.25
CA GLY A 137 3.51 3.44 4.09
C GLY A 137 2.51 3.62 5.23
N SER A 138 2.52 4.77 5.91
CA SER A 138 1.56 5.06 6.99
C SER A 138 0.13 5.12 6.47
N VAL A 139 -0.09 5.74 5.32
CA VAL A 139 -1.42 5.79 4.66
C VAL A 139 -1.89 4.39 4.28
N LEU A 140 -1.02 3.57 3.66
CA LEU A 140 -1.39 2.21 3.26
C LEU A 140 -1.71 1.32 4.47
N VAL A 141 -0.98 1.45 5.58
CA VAL A 141 -1.29 0.72 6.83
C VAL A 141 -2.65 1.16 7.39
N ALA A 142 -2.92 2.48 7.45
CA ALA A 142 -4.20 2.98 7.91
C ALA A 142 -5.36 2.49 7.02
N LEU A 143 -5.18 2.58 5.71
CA LEU A 143 -6.18 2.16 4.71
C LEU A 143 -6.47 0.66 4.78
N ALA A 144 -5.41 -0.17 4.72
CA ALA A 144 -5.55 -1.63 4.76
C ALA A 144 -6.24 -2.11 6.04
N THR A 145 -5.85 -1.54 7.19
CA THR A 145 -6.46 -1.86 8.47
C THR A 145 -7.93 -1.42 8.50
N ALA A 146 -8.23 -0.19 8.04
CA ALA A 146 -9.60 0.30 8.02
C ALA A 146 -10.50 -0.52 7.09
N MET A 147 -10.03 -0.93 5.91
CA MET A 147 -10.78 -1.82 5.01
C MET A 147 -10.99 -3.20 5.64
N ASN A 148 -9.95 -3.77 6.25
CA ASN A 148 -10.03 -5.07 6.92
C ASN A 148 -11.12 -5.10 8.01
N GLU A 149 -11.15 -4.08 8.84
CA GLU A 149 -12.18 -3.92 9.87
C GLU A 149 -13.57 -3.65 9.26
N ALA A 150 -13.65 -2.78 8.25
CA ALA A 150 -14.91 -2.37 7.65
C ALA A 150 -15.65 -3.53 6.97
N VAL A 151 -14.95 -4.50 6.39
CA VAL A 151 -15.58 -5.66 5.73
C VAL A 151 -15.64 -6.89 6.63
N GLY A 152 -15.18 -6.80 7.89
CA GLY A 152 -15.08 -7.96 8.77
C GLY A 152 -14.14 -9.04 8.26
N SER A 153 -13.12 -8.63 7.50
CA SER A 153 -12.09 -9.55 7.00
C SER A 153 -11.15 -10.00 8.13
N ASN A 154 -10.53 -11.13 7.92
CA ASN A 154 -9.64 -11.75 8.90
C ASN A 154 -8.16 -11.74 8.46
N LEU A 155 -7.76 -10.73 7.66
CA LEU A 155 -6.35 -10.52 7.37
C LEU A 155 -5.59 -10.22 8.66
N THR A 156 -4.53 -10.97 8.91
CA THR A 156 -3.63 -10.72 10.03
C THR A 156 -2.74 -9.50 9.77
N LYS A 157 -2.14 -8.95 10.81
CA LYS A 157 -1.18 -7.83 10.68
C LYS A 157 -0.01 -8.18 9.77
N ASP A 158 0.47 -9.43 9.83
CA ASP A 158 1.57 -9.89 8.98
C ASP A 158 1.15 -10.01 7.51
N GLU A 159 -0.06 -10.49 7.23
CA GLU A 159 -0.58 -10.55 5.88
C GLU A 159 -0.78 -9.14 5.30
N ILE A 160 -1.33 -8.21 6.08
CA ILE A 160 -1.45 -6.80 5.66
C ILE A 160 -0.06 -6.22 5.34
N ARG A 161 0.93 -6.44 6.20
CA ARG A 161 2.29 -5.97 5.98
C ARG A 161 2.90 -6.56 4.70
N LEU A 162 2.72 -7.87 4.47
CA LEU A 162 3.19 -8.55 3.26
C LEU A 162 2.51 -8.02 2.00
N LEU A 163 1.20 -7.80 2.03
CA LEU A 163 0.45 -7.23 0.91
C LEU A 163 0.92 -5.82 0.59
N ILE A 164 1.11 -4.96 1.59
CA ILE A 164 1.62 -3.61 1.39
C ILE A 164 3.01 -3.66 0.77
N GLY A 165 3.96 -4.40 1.35
CA GLY A 165 5.34 -4.46 0.87
C GLY A 165 5.49 -5.00 -0.54
N ASN A 166 4.60 -5.92 -0.98
CA ASN A 166 4.67 -6.51 -2.32
C ASN A 166 3.82 -5.78 -3.38
N ASN A 167 3.00 -4.82 -2.96
CA ASN A 167 2.17 -4.00 -3.85
C ASN A 167 2.39 -2.50 -3.62
N TYR A 168 3.56 -2.14 -3.08
CA TYR A 168 3.88 -0.75 -2.83
C TYR A 168 4.11 0.00 -4.14
N VAL A 169 3.39 1.09 -4.30
CA VAL A 169 3.45 1.93 -5.51
C VAL A 169 3.55 3.41 -5.15
N GLU A 170 4.08 4.18 -6.08
CA GLU A 170 4.06 5.63 -6.07
C GLU A 170 3.26 6.14 -7.27
N GLU A 171 2.58 7.27 -7.11
CA GLU A 171 1.83 7.89 -8.20
C GLU A 171 2.76 8.57 -9.21
N THR A 172 2.34 8.59 -10.46
CA THR A 172 2.93 9.37 -11.54
C THR A 172 2.05 10.58 -11.88
N GLU A 173 2.62 11.58 -12.56
CA GLU A 173 1.90 12.83 -12.90
C GLU A 173 0.66 12.60 -13.79
N ASP A 174 0.66 11.52 -14.56
CA ASP A 174 -0.44 11.16 -15.47
C ASP A 174 -1.53 10.27 -14.81
N GLY A 175 -1.51 10.14 -13.48
CA GLY A 175 -2.53 9.39 -12.73
C GLY A 175 -2.33 7.86 -12.76
N ARG A 176 -1.23 7.38 -13.31
CA ARG A 176 -0.81 5.99 -13.21
C ARG A 176 0.01 5.77 -11.93
N VAL A 177 0.46 4.55 -11.74
CA VAL A 177 1.35 4.18 -10.64
C VAL A 177 2.60 3.49 -11.18
N THR A 178 3.68 3.60 -10.46
CA THR A 178 4.90 2.83 -10.68
C THR A 178 5.27 2.10 -9.40
N LEU A 179 6.07 1.04 -9.52
CA LEU A 179 6.58 0.38 -8.32
C LEU A 179 7.39 1.38 -7.50
N GLY A 180 7.06 1.49 -6.24
CA GLY A 180 7.83 2.24 -5.27
C GLY A 180 8.76 1.34 -4.46
N PHE A 181 9.67 1.92 -3.72
CA PHE A 181 10.48 1.23 -2.71
C PHE A 181 9.88 1.50 -1.34
N GLU A 182 9.43 0.46 -0.66
CA GLU A 182 9.18 0.55 0.77
C GLU A 182 10.51 0.35 1.50
N THR A 183 10.91 1.35 2.28
CA THR A 183 12.09 1.28 3.15
C THR A 183 11.67 1.24 4.60
#